data_320c165630032d40ecf2bc25c9b93e81
#
_entry.id   320c165630032d40ecf2bc25c9b93e81
#
_cell.length_a   1.000
_cell.length_b   1.000
_cell.length_c   1.000
_cell.angle_alpha   90.00
_cell.angle_beta   90.00
_cell.angle_gamma   90.00
#
_symmetry.space_group_name_H-M   'P 1'
#
loop_
_entity.id
_entity.type
_entity.pdbx_description
1 polymer ?
#
loop_
_entity_poly.entity_id
_entity_poly.type
_entity_poly.pdbx_seq_one_letter_code
_entity_poly.pdbx_strand_id
1 'polypeptide(L)'
;MKSKKVILDTSAILTYFEGEEGKETVEKLMIRSTSEKIELFIPFSAAIEFYYINFNLQGEETANQRFAMLMSLPVEVLKNIDEPYMIQAGRLKASYPISFADALIAAYVYLENASLVHKDPEYLTLEKEINLITLPLKKKLV
;
A
#
# COMPACT_ATOMS: atom_id res chain seq x y z
N MET A 1 9.33 -20.73 11.12
CA MET A 1 9.84 -19.53 10.43
C MET A 1 8.77 -18.45 10.38
N LYS A 2 9.14 -17.24 10.76
CA LYS A 2 8.21 -16.11 10.63
C LYS A 2 8.00 -15.80 9.16
N SER A 3 6.75 -15.65 8.75
CA SER A 3 6.43 -15.19 7.41
C SER A 3 6.88 -13.72 7.24
N LYS A 4 7.24 -13.35 6.02
CA LYS A 4 7.57 -11.96 5.69
C LYS A 4 6.29 -11.14 5.61
N LYS A 5 6.33 -9.94 6.16
CA LYS A 5 5.22 -8.99 6.08
C LYS A 5 5.42 -8.07 4.88
N VAL A 6 4.39 -7.96 4.07
CA VAL A 6 4.38 -7.12 2.87
C VAL A 6 3.15 -6.24 2.91
N ILE A 7 3.35 -4.94 2.70
CA ILE A 7 2.28 -3.95 2.71
C ILE A 7 2.12 -3.39 1.29
N LEU A 8 0.88 -3.35 0.81
CA LEU A 8 0.54 -2.73 -0.47
C LEU A 8 0.07 -1.30 -0.20
N ASP A 9 0.65 -0.32 -0.89
CA ASP A 9 0.13 1.04 -0.87
C ASP A 9 -1.02 1.19 -1.87
N THR A 10 -1.61 2.38 -1.91
CA THR A 10 -2.72 2.67 -2.82
C THR A 10 -2.34 2.44 -4.28
N SER A 11 -1.14 2.86 -4.69
CA SER A 11 -0.69 2.71 -6.07
C SER A 11 -0.52 1.25 -6.48
N ALA A 12 -0.05 0.40 -5.57
CA ALA A 12 0.08 -1.03 -5.82
C ALA A 12 -1.30 -1.69 -5.98
N ILE A 13 -2.26 -1.33 -5.13
CA ILE A 13 -3.63 -1.83 -5.22
C ILE A 13 -4.25 -1.41 -6.56
N LEU A 14 -4.12 -0.15 -6.93
CA LEU A 14 -4.63 0.36 -8.21
C LEU A 14 -3.97 -0.33 -9.41
N THR A 15 -2.67 -0.58 -9.34
CA THR A 15 -1.95 -1.31 -10.38
C THR A 15 -2.58 -2.69 -10.61
N TYR A 16 -2.92 -3.38 -9.54
CA TYR A 16 -3.57 -4.69 -9.64
C TYR A 16 -4.96 -4.59 -10.27
N PHE A 17 -5.80 -3.65 -9.79
CA PHE A 17 -7.19 -3.52 -10.27
C PHE A 17 -7.27 -2.98 -11.69
N GLU A 18 -6.36 -2.08 -12.09
CA GLU A 18 -6.38 -1.46 -13.43
C GLU A 18 -5.57 -2.26 -14.46
N GLY A 19 -4.88 -3.33 -14.06
CA GLY A 19 -4.08 -4.13 -14.97
C GLY A 19 -2.86 -3.39 -15.50
N GLU A 20 -2.29 -2.48 -14.71
CA GLU A 20 -1.12 -1.71 -15.10
C GLU A 20 0.16 -2.54 -15.02
N GLU A 21 1.25 -1.99 -15.60
CA GLU A 21 2.58 -2.60 -15.52
C GLU A 21 2.98 -2.81 -14.05
N GLY A 22 3.39 -4.02 -13.71
CA GLY A 22 3.68 -4.41 -12.33
C GLY A 22 2.60 -5.28 -11.71
N LYS A 23 1.47 -5.47 -12.37
CA LYS A 23 0.36 -6.30 -11.87
C LYS A 23 0.81 -7.71 -11.51
N GLU A 24 1.66 -8.30 -12.32
CA GLU A 24 2.14 -9.67 -12.11
C GLU A 24 2.90 -9.82 -10.79
N THR A 25 3.65 -8.78 -10.40
CA THR A 25 4.35 -8.79 -9.11
C THR A 25 3.35 -8.85 -7.96
N VAL A 26 2.28 -8.06 -8.02
CA VAL A 26 1.24 -8.06 -6.99
C VAL A 26 0.50 -9.40 -6.97
N GLU A 27 0.16 -9.96 -8.13
CA GLU A 27 -0.48 -11.26 -8.24
C GLU A 27 0.36 -12.36 -7.60
N LYS A 28 1.66 -12.38 -7.84
CA LYS A 28 2.56 -13.37 -7.25
C LYS A 28 2.59 -13.25 -5.73
N LEU A 29 2.56 -12.03 -5.20
CA LEU A 29 2.50 -11.82 -3.75
C LEU A 29 1.20 -12.38 -3.18
N MET A 30 0.08 -12.19 -3.85
CA MET A 30 -1.21 -12.73 -3.42
C MET A 30 -1.21 -14.26 -3.40
N ILE A 31 -0.63 -14.88 -4.43
CA ILE A 31 -0.50 -16.35 -4.49
C ILE A 31 0.37 -16.85 -3.34
N ARG A 32 1.51 -16.20 -3.10
CA ARG A 32 2.42 -16.57 -2.01
C ARG A 32 1.79 -16.39 -0.63
N SER A 33 0.88 -15.43 -0.46
CA SER A 33 0.20 -15.22 0.82
C SER A 33 -0.72 -16.39 1.17
N THR A 34 -1.29 -17.06 0.18
CA THR A 34 -2.16 -18.22 0.41
C THR A 34 -1.38 -19.46 0.87
N SER A 35 -0.07 -19.52 0.61
CA SER A 35 0.80 -20.61 1.06
C SER A 35 1.51 -20.28 2.37
N GLU A 36 1.12 -19.21 3.05
CA GLU A 36 1.63 -18.76 4.35
C GLU A 36 3.11 -18.36 4.36
N LYS A 37 3.72 -18.16 3.18
CA LYS A 37 5.11 -17.71 3.09
C LYS A 37 5.26 -16.21 3.34
N ILE A 38 4.20 -15.45 3.10
CA ILE A 38 4.14 -14.01 3.37
C ILE A 38 2.79 -13.66 3.97
N GLU A 39 2.76 -12.57 4.73
CA GLU A 39 1.53 -11.95 5.20
C GLU A 39 1.35 -10.65 4.43
N LEU A 40 0.20 -10.49 3.78
CA LEU A 40 -0.08 -9.36 2.91
C LEU A 40 -1.10 -8.43 3.57
N PHE A 41 -0.72 -7.16 3.69
CA PHE A 41 -1.52 -6.14 4.38
C PHE A 41 -1.79 -4.95 3.49
N ILE A 42 -2.88 -4.25 3.80
CA ILE A 42 -3.16 -2.91 3.28
C ILE A 42 -3.45 -1.99 4.46
N PRO A 43 -2.86 -0.78 4.50
CA PRO A 43 -3.22 0.19 5.54
C PRO A 43 -4.66 0.66 5.36
N PHE A 44 -5.33 1.00 6.48
CA PHE A 44 -6.69 1.54 6.42
C PHE A 44 -6.79 2.75 5.50
N SER A 45 -5.77 3.61 5.50
CA SER A 45 -5.74 4.82 4.67
C SER A 45 -5.67 4.50 3.18
N ALA A 46 -4.96 3.43 2.80
CA ALA A 46 -4.92 2.98 1.41
C ALA A 46 -6.28 2.44 0.96
N ALA A 47 -7.00 1.75 1.83
CA ALA A 47 -8.36 1.31 1.53
C ALA A 47 -9.31 2.49 1.31
N ILE A 48 -9.18 3.54 2.13
CA ILE A 48 -9.97 4.77 1.97
C ILE A 48 -9.64 5.46 0.65
N GLU A 49 -8.35 5.62 0.34
CA GLU A 49 -7.92 6.24 -0.92
C GLU A 49 -8.42 5.45 -2.13
N PHE A 50 -8.31 4.14 -2.08
CA PHE A 50 -8.82 3.27 -3.14
C PHE A 50 -10.31 3.51 -3.38
N TYR A 51 -11.10 3.63 -2.30
CA TYR A 51 -12.53 3.86 -2.41
C TYR A 51 -12.84 5.21 -3.07
N TYR A 52 -12.26 6.31 -2.58
CA TYR A 52 -12.62 7.62 -3.11
C TYR A 52 -12.08 7.86 -4.52
N ILE A 53 -10.93 7.28 -4.86
CA ILE A 53 -10.39 7.39 -6.23
C ILE A 53 -11.37 6.72 -7.21
N ASN A 54 -11.83 5.52 -6.89
CA ASN A 54 -12.81 4.82 -7.74
C ASN A 54 -14.16 5.56 -7.79
N PHE A 55 -14.59 6.11 -6.66
CA PHE A 55 -15.81 6.90 -6.58
C PHE A 55 -15.74 8.11 -7.53
N ASN A 56 -14.64 8.84 -7.48
CA ASN A 56 -14.46 10.03 -8.31
C ASN A 56 -14.34 9.71 -9.80
N LEU A 57 -13.71 8.59 -10.14
CA LEU A 57 -13.48 8.22 -11.54
C LEU A 57 -14.64 7.47 -12.16
N GLN A 58 -15.34 6.62 -11.42
CA GLN A 58 -16.31 5.69 -11.97
C GLN A 58 -17.67 5.66 -11.25
N GLY A 59 -17.85 6.46 -10.21
CA GLY A 59 -19.08 6.57 -9.46
C GLY A 59 -19.20 5.61 -8.29
N GLU A 60 -20.23 5.83 -7.49
CA GLU A 60 -20.44 5.16 -6.20
C GLU A 60 -20.62 3.66 -6.33
N GLU A 61 -21.42 3.23 -7.31
CA GLU A 61 -21.71 1.79 -7.51
C GLU A 61 -20.42 1.00 -7.78
N THR A 62 -19.59 1.50 -8.70
CA THR A 62 -18.32 0.86 -9.03
C THR A 62 -17.37 0.89 -7.83
N ALA A 63 -17.33 2.00 -7.09
CA ALA A 63 -16.50 2.10 -5.90
C ALA A 63 -16.90 1.06 -4.86
N ASN A 64 -18.20 0.88 -4.62
CA ASN A 64 -18.71 -0.12 -3.68
C ASN A 64 -18.37 -1.56 -4.13
N GLN A 65 -18.52 -1.85 -5.41
CA GLN A 65 -18.20 -3.16 -5.96
C GLN A 65 -16.71 -3.48 -5.83
N ARG A 66 -15.86 -2.52 -6.21
CA ARG A 66 -14.40 -2.69 -6.13
C ARG A 66 -13.91 -2.79 -4.69
N PHE A 67 -14.52 -2.05 -3.78
CA PHE A 67 -14.18 -2.15 -2.35
C PHE A 67 -14.51 -3.54 -1.81
N ALA A 68 -15.67 -4.08 -2.18
CA ALA A 68 -16.04 -5.44 -1.79
C ALA A 68 -15.03 -6.46 -2.36
N MET A 69 -14.59 -6.27 -3.61
CA MET A 69 -13.56 -7.11 -4.21
C MET A 69 -12.23 -7.01 -3.45
N LEU A 70 -11.84 -5.80 -3.07
CA LEU A 70 -10.61 -5.58 -2.28
C LEU A 70 -10.67 -6.34 -0.96
N MET A 71 -11.79 -6.26 -0.26
CA MET A 71 -11.97 -6.94 1.02
C MET A 71 -12.04 -8.47 0.90
N SER A 72 -12.24 -9.00 -0.30
CA SER A 72 -12.25 -10.45 -0.55
C SER A 72 -10.88 -11.00 -0.93
N LEU A 73 -9.90 -10.13 -1.17
CA LEU A 73 -8.53 -10.56 -1.49
C LEU A 73 -7.83 -11.09 -0.23
N PRO A 74 -6.76 -11.89 -0.39
CA PRO A 74 -6.01 -12.43 0.75
C PRO A 74 -5.12 -11.35 1.40
N VAL A 75 -5.73 -10.27 1.83
CA VAL A 75 -5.07 -9.15 2.49
C VAL A 75 -5.75 -8.85 3.82
N GLU A 76 -4.98 -8.38 4.78
CA GLU A 76 -5.50 -7.92 6.06
C GLU A 76 -5.35 -6.41 6.15
N VAL A 77 -6.38 -5.73 6.65
CA VAL A 77 -6.35 -4.27 6.80
C VAL A 77 -5.66 -3.91 8.12
N LEU A 78 -4.61 -3.09 8.02
CA LEU A 78 -3.95 -2.52 9.19
C LEU A 78 -4.73 -1.28 9.63
N LYS A 79 -5.23 -1.30 10.86
CA LYS A 79 -6.06 -0.22 11.41
C LYS A 79 -5.77 0.09 12.88
N ASN A 80 -4.63 -0.36 13.39
CA ASN A 80 -4.19 -0.04 14.74
C ASN A 80 -3.59 1.36 14.78
N ILE A 81 -4.33 2.31 15.35
CA ILE A 81 -3.96 3.73 15.42
C ILE A 81 -3.69 4.07 16.90
N ASP A 82 -2.54 3.61 17.39
CA ASP A 82 -2.10 3.87 18.76
C ASP A 82 -1.06 5.00 18.81
N GLU A 83 -0.59 5.34 20.02
CA GLU A 83 0.40 6.40 20.19
C GLU A 83 1.69 6.16 19.40
N PRO A 84 2.31 4.97 19.47
CA PRO A 84 3.53 4.73 18.69
C PRO A 84 3.33 4.95 17.19
N TYR A 85 2.17 4.55 16.66
CA TYR A 85 1.86 4.76 15.25
C TYR A 85 1.75 6.25 14.91
N MET A 86 1.01 7.00 15.74
CA MET A 86 0.83 8.44 15.52
C MET A 86 2.15 9.19 15.57
N ILE A 87 2.99 8.86 16.53
CA ILE A 87 4.34 9.47 16.67
C ILE A 87 5.19 9.14 15.45
N GLN A 88 5.19 7.89 15.02
CA GLN A 88 6.02 7.48 13.88
C GLN A 88 5.56 8.12 12.57
N ALA A 89 4.25 8.20 12.33
CA ALA A 89 3.72 8.86 11.15
C ALA A 89 4.07 10.35 11.15
N GLY A 90 3.95 11.01 12.32
CA GLY A 90 4.33 12.41 12.48
C GLY A 90 5.81 12.64 12.25
N ARG A 91 6.67 11.77 12.78
CA ARG A 91 8.12 11.87 12.59
C ARG A 91 8.49 11.77 11.11
N LEU A 92 7.94 10.79 10.39
CA LEU A 92 8.23 10.62 8.97
C LEU A 92 7.76 11.81 8.14
N LYS A 93 6.56 12.33 8.43
CA LYS A 93 6.03 13.51 7.74
C LYS A 93 6.90 14.74 7.99
N ALA A 94 7.37 14.92 9.22
CA ALA A 94 8.21 16.06 9.58
C ALA A 94 9.60 15.98 8.97
N SER A 95 10.15 14.77 8.77
CA SER A 95 11.54 14.55 8.39
C SER A 95 11.75 14.36 6.88
N TYR A 96 10.71 14.06 6.13
CA TYR A 96 10.82 13.73 4.70
C TYR A 96 9.79 14.47 3.86
N PRO A 97 10.11 14.75 2.57
CA PRO A 97 9.18 15.45 1.67
C PRO A 97 8.14 14.48 1.09
N ILE A 98 7.32 13.92 1.96
CA ILE A 98 6.25 12.99 1.58
C ILE A 98 4.90 13.58 1.97
N SER A 99 3.83 13.12 1.32
CA SER A 99 2.47 13.53 1.65
C SER A 99 2.03 12.95 2.99
N PHE A 100 1.00 13.54 3.58
CA PHE A 100 0.40 13.01 4.80
C PHE A 100 -0.11 11.57 4.60
N ALA A 101 -0.75 11.32 3.46
CA ALA A 101 -1.23 9.98 3.12
C ALA A 101 -0.09 8.96 3.07
N ASP A 102 1.03 9.32 2.45
CA ASP A 102 2.20 8.42 2.35
C ASP A 102 2.86 8.20 3.71
N ALA A 103 2.86 9.21 4.58
CA ALA A 103 3.38 9.07 5.94
C ALA A 103 2.55 8.06 6.76
N LEU A 104 1.23 8.05 6.59
CA LEU A 104 0.36 7.09 7.27
C LEU A 104 0.67 5.64 6.84
N ILE A 105 0.98 5.44 5.57
CA ILE A 105 1.34 4.12 5.04
C ILE A 105 2.75 3.73 5.52
N ALA A 106 3.71 4.62 5.36
CA ALA A 106 5.11 4.35 5.71
C ALA A 106 5.30 4.03 7.19
N ALA A 107 4.50 4.62 8.07
CA ALA A 107 4.55 4.35 9.50
C ALA A 107 4.29 2.88 9.82
N TYR A 108 3.31 2.27 9.17
CA TYR A 108 3.06 0.83 9.34
C TYR A 108 4.24 0.00 8.83
N VAL A 109 4.80 0.37 7.69
CA VAL A 109 5.95 -0.35 7.11
C VAL A 109 7.11 -0.36 8.10
N TYR A 110 7.39 0.78 8.68
CA TYR A 110 8.46 0.93 9.67
C TYR A 110 8.18 0.09 10.93
N LEU A 111 7.00 0.25 11.52
CA LEU A 111 6.66 -0.40 12.79
C LEU A 111 6.50 -1.91 12.66
N GLU A 112 5.97 -2.38 11.53
CA GLU A 112 5.78 -3.82 11.28
C GLU A 112 7.05 -4.49 10.75
N ASN A 113 8.11 -3.73 10.49
CA ASN A 113 9.32 -4.23 9.84
C ASN A 113 8.97 -4.97 8.54
N ALA A 114 8.10 -4.36 7.75
CA ALA A 114 7.58 -4.93 6.51
C ALA A 114 8.29 -4.36 5.28
N SER A 115 7.98 -4.91 4.11
CA SER A 115 8.36 -4.32 2.83
C SER A 115 7.13 -3.63 2.22
N LEU A 116 7.34 -2.48 1.60
CA LEU A 116 6.28 -1.70 0.95
C LEU A 116 6.31 -1.89 -0.55
N VAL A 117 5.21 -2.35 -1.13
CA VAL A 117 5.03 -2.42 -2.59
C VAL A 117 4.36 -1.12 -3.03
N HIS A 118 4.99 -0.40 -3.94
CA HIS A 118 4.53 0.93 -4.35
C HIS A 118 4.94 1.26 -5.78
N LYS A 119 4.34 2.32 -6.30
CA LYS A 119 4.64 2.86 -7.63
C LYS A 119 4.86 4.38 -7.58
N ASP A 120 5.13 4.93 -6.38
CA ASP A 120 5.26 6.36 -6.16
C ASP A 120 6.71 6.74 -5.86
N PRO A 121 7.34 7.60 -6.70
CA PRO A 121 8.72 8.04 -6.46
C PRO A 121 8.95 8.72 -5.11
N GLU A 122 7.92 9.29 -4.48
CA GLU A 122 8.03 9.93 -3.17
C GLU A 122 8.62 8.99 -2.12
N TYR A 123 8.27 7.71 -2.15
CA TYR A 123 8.78 6.73 -1.18
C TYR A 123 10.26 6.49 -1.30
N LEU A 124 10.89 6.78 -2.43
CA LEU A 124 12.32 6.56 -2.62
C LEU A 124 13.15 7.38 -1.63
N THR A 125 12.60 8.49 -1.13
CA THR A 125 13.26 9.30 -0.09
C THR A 125 13.38 8.56 1.24
N LEU A 126 12.60 7.49 1.44
CA LEU A 126 12.56 6.69 2.67
C LEU A 126 13.39 5.41 2.58
N GLU A 127 14.14 5.20 1.52
CA GLU A 127 14.84 3.93 1.27
C GLU A 127 15.79 3.50 2.38
N LYS A 128 16.29 4.44 3.18
CA LYS A 128 17.18 4.14 4.32
C LYS A 128 16.42 3.75 5.58
N GLU A 129 15.11 4.00 5.64
CA GLU A 129 14.31 3.72 6.82
C GLU A 129 13.39 2.51 6.64
N ILE A 130 12.92 2.25 5.42
CA ILE A 130 11.99 1.16 5.16
C ILE A 130 12.41 0.38 3.91
N ASN A 131 12.01 -0.89 3.85
CA ASN A 131 12.26 -1.74 2.70
C ASN A 131 11.22 -1.47 1.62
N LEU A 132 11.67 -1.21 0.40
CA LEU A 132 10.81 -0.87 -0.73
C LEU A 132 10.85 -1.96 -1.80
N ILE A 133 9.69 -2.31 -2.32
CA ILE A 133 9.52 -3.10 -3.55
C ILE A 133 8.88 -2.16 -4.55
N THR A 134 9.69 -1.57 -5.41
CA THR A 134 9.24 -0.55 -6.35
C THR A 134 8.76 -1.19 -7.64
N LEU A 135 7.48 -1.02 -7.96
CA LEU A 135 6.90 -1.43 -9.24
C LEU A 135 7.37 -0.46 -10.32
N PRO A 136 7.27 -0.85 -11.62
CA PRO A 136 7.66 0.05 -12.70
C PRO A 136 6.91 1.40 -12.58
N LEU A 137 7.68 2.48 -12.46
CA LEU A 137 7.13 3.83 -12.31
C LEU A 137 6.50 4.29 -13.61
N LYS A 138 5.41 5.08 -13.51
CA LYS A 138 4.78 5.65 -14.69
C LYS A 138 5.76 6.60 -15.38
N LYS A 139 5.94 6.44 -16.69
CA LYS A 139 6.72 7.38 -17.49
C LYS A 139 5.96 8.70 -17.54
N LYS A 140 6.65 9.80 -17.25
CA LYS A 140 6.07 11.12 -17.51
C LYS A 140 5.88 11.27 -19.02
N LEU A 141 4.64 11.55 -19.42
CA LEU A 141 4.37 11.98 -20.79
C LEU A 141 4.97 13.38 -20.94
N VAL A 142 5.94 13.50 -21.83
CA VAL A 142 6.56 14.77 -22.13
C VAL A 142 5.67 15.54 -23.11
#